data_35fe506999e4cc3ebc954d34957c2b27
#
_entry.id   35fe506999e4cc3ebc954d34957c2b27
#
_cell.length_a   1.000
_cell.length_b   1.000
_cell.length_c   1.000
_cell.angle_alpha   90.00
_cell.angle_beta   90.00
_cell.angle_gamma   90.00
#
_symmetry.space_group_name_H-M   'P 1'
#
loop_
_entity.id
_entity.type
_entity.pdbx_description
1 polymer ?
#
loop_
_entity_poly.entity_id
_entity_poly.type
_entity_poly.pdbx_seq_one_letter_code
_entity_poly.pdbx_strand_id
1 'polypeptide(L)'
;AALAQDPKPPTVKAPAAKVPGTIHTAVSLSFDRWFKPGTSIFVSTEQARKIAARDLAKPADETISFCNTGHWAAIDWFALSEVVGQKNVKLYPASLVEWTQSPEALPMDNVPGRGSQILNDLKNLIGKVS
;
A
#
# COMPACT_ATOMS: atom_id res chain seq x y z
N ALA A 1 -3.04 -12.58 8.35
CA ALA A 1 -1.92 -11.90 7.66
C ALA A 1 -2.01 -10.39 7.88
N ALA A 2 -0.86 -9.71 8.03
CA ALA A 2 -0.79 -8.28 7.97
C ALA A 2 -0.55 -7.84 6.53
N LEU A 3 -1.30 -6.83 6.08
CA LEU A 3 -1.14 -6.25 4.76
C LEU A 3 -0.59 -4.83 4.91
N ALA A 4 0.55 -4.56 4.30
CA ALA A 4 1.15 -3.25 4.27
C ALA A 4 0.96 -2.62 2.90
N GLN A 5 0.37 -1.46 2.88
CA GLN A 5 0.11 -0.70 1.66
C GLN A 5 0.75 0.67 1.74
N ASP A 6 1.40 1.04 0.68
CA ASP A 6 1.93 2.37 0.47
C ASP A 6 1.36 2.97 -0.82
N PRO A 7 1.00 4.20 -0.81
CA PRO A 7 0.86 5.17 0.28
C PRO A 7 -0.53 5.10 0.95
N LYS A 8 -0.89 6.12 1.70
CA LYS A 8 -2.24 6.33 2.26
C LYS A 8 -3.33 5.83 1.30
N PRO A 9 -4.37 5.16 1.79
CA PRO A 9 -5.45 4.62 0.94
C PRO A 9 -5.87 5.63 -0.12
N PRO A 10 -5.84 5.26 -1.39
CA PRO A 10 -6.22 6.20 -2.44
C PRO A 10 -7.71 6.52 -2.32
N THR A 11 -8.03 7.80 -2.22
CA THR A 11 -9.40 8.28 -2.36
C THR A 11 -9.86 8.23 -3.81
N VAL A 12 -8.90 8.04 -4.71
CA VAL A 12 -9.10 7.96 -6.15
C VAL A 12 -8.60 6.61 -6.64
N LYS A 13 -9.31 6.03 -7.57
CA LYS A 13 -8.94 4.77 -8.20
C LYS A 13 -7.55 4.86 -8.86
N ALA A 14 -6.69 3.91 -8.59
CA ALA A 14 -5.43 3.77 -9.32
C ALA A 14 -5.70 3.59 -10.83
N PRO A 15 -4.81 4.06 -11.73
CA PRO A 15 -5.11 4.10 -13.16
C PRO A 15 -5.63 2.80 -13.78
N ALA A 16 -5.17 1.66 -13.33
CA ALA A 16 -5.60 0.36 -13.86
C ALA A 16 -6.50 -0.42 -12.88
N ALA A 17 -6.79 0.12 -11.70
CA ALA A 17 -7.67 -0.53 -10.74
C ALA A 17 -9.14 -0.24 -11.07
N LYS A 18 -10.00 -1.22 -10.90
CA LYS A 18 -11.45 -1.06 -11.14
C LYS A 18 -12.17 -0.39 -9.99
N VAL A 19 -11.67 -0.54 -8.77
CA VAL A 19 -12.30 -0.05 -7.55
C VAL A 19 -11.30 0.74 -6.72
N PRO A 20 -11.66 1.96 -6.24
CA PRO A 20 -10.84 2.68 -5.27
C PRO A 20 -10.93 2.03 -3.90
N GLY A 21 -9.94 2.28 -3.05
CA GLY A 21 -9.90 1.75 -1.69
C GLY A 21 -8.66 0.91 -1.43
N THR A 22 -8.72 0.06 -0.41
CA THR A 22 -7.62 -0.82 0.00
C THR A 22 -8.09 -2.27 0.10
N ILE A 23 -7.15 -3.20 0.05
CA ILE A 23 -7.45 -4.59 0.40
C ILE A 23 -7.88 -4.64 1.87
N HIS A 24 -8.86 -5.49 2.18
CA HIS A 24 -9.35 -5.66 3.54
C HIS A 24 -8.21 -5.92 4.52
N THR A 25 -8.25 -5.25 5.68
CA THR A 25 -7.26 -5.31 6.77
C THR A 25 -5.91 -4.65 6.49
N ALA A 26 -5.73 -3.92 5.39
CA ALA A 26 -4.48 -3.26 5.08
C ALA A 26 -4.10 -2.16 6.08
N VAL A 27 -2.81 -2.09 6.40
CA VAL A 27 -2.21 -1.02 7.21
C VAL A 27 -1.34 -0.18 6.30
N SER A 28 -1.40 1.14 6.44
CA SER A 28 -0.57 2.05 5.65
C SER A 28 0.87 2.03 6.16
N LEU A 29 1.80 1.74 5.24
CA LEU A 29 3.23 1.78 5.48
C LEU A 29 3.89 2.43 4.27
N SER A 30 4.27 3.69 4.40
CA SER A 30 4.83 4.45 3.28
C SER A 30 6.29 4.10 3.03
N PHE A 31 6.66 3.84 1.78
CA PHE A 31 8.02 3.43 1.37
C PHE A 31 9.08 4.47 1.72
N ASP A 32 8.74 5.75 1.75
CA ASP A 32 9.67 6.84 2.04
C ASP A 32 10.19 6.83 3.48
N ARG A 33 9.50 6.14 4.39
CA ARG A 33 9.97 5.94 5.76
C ARG A 33 11.29 5.18 5.86
N TRP A 34 11.62 4.39 4.85
CA TRP A 34 12.86 3.63 4.80
C TRP A 34 14.06 4.45 4.36
N PHE A 35 13.85 5.72 4.01
CA PHE A 35 14.92 6.62 3.56
C PHE A 35 15.09 7.80 4.51
N LYS A 36 16.31 8.32 4.59
CA LYS A 36 16.55 9.59 5.27
C LYS A 36 15.78 10.69 4.55
N PRO A 37 15.07 11.59 5.29
CA PRO A 37 14.21 12.58 4.68
C PRO A 37 14.90 13.38 3.55
N GLY A 38 14.23 13.49 2.41
CA GLY A 38 14.74 14.21 1.24
C GLY A 38 15.90 13.55 0.51
N THR A 39 16.22 12.29 0.81
CA THR A 39 17.33 11.56 0.21
C THR A 39 16.90 10.19 -0.31
N SER A 40 17.78 9.57 -1.11
CA SER A 40 17.66 8.16 -1.50
C SER A 40 18.53 7.24 -0.65
N ILE A 41 18.95 7.71 0.53
CA ILE A 41 19.80 6.95 1.45
C ILE A 41 18.91 6.17 2.40
N PHE A 42 19.05 4.83 2.40
CA PHE A 42 18.31 3.96 3.28
C PHE A 42 18.68 4.21 4.75
N VAL A 43 17.70 4.14 5.64
CA VAL A 43 17.94 4.26 7.08
C VAL A 43 18.79 3.09 7.60
N SER A 44 19.39 3.25 8.80
CA SER A 44 20.12 2.16 9.42
C SER A 44 19.20 0.97 9.75
N THR A 45 19.79 -0.21 9.90
CA THR A 45 19.06 -1.42 10.32
C THR A 45 18.32 -1.21 11.65
N GLU A 46 18.95 -0.52 12.60
CA GLU A 46 18.33 -0.19 13.88
C GLU A 46 17.11 0.70 13.72
N GLN A 47 17.23 1.74 12.91
CA GLN A 47 16.11 2.63 12.61
C GLN A 47 14.98 1.91 11.86
N ALA A 48 15.33 1.03 10.92
CA ALA A 48 14.35 0.22 10.20
C ALA A 48 13.55 -0.68 11.14
N ARG A 49 14.22 -1.29 12.12
CA ARG A 49 13.55 -2.10 13.15
C ARG A 49 12.58 -1.29 14.00
N LYS A 50 12.96 -0.05 14.36
CA LYS A 50 12.07 0.85 15.11
C LYS A 50 10.84 1.25 14.29
N ILE A 51 11.01 1.52 13.01
CA ILE A 51 9.89 1.83 12.10
C ILE A 51 8.93 0.64 12.00
N ALA A 52 9.46 -0.56 11.77
CA ALA A 52 8.64 -1.77 11.68
C ALA A 52 7.88 -2.04 12.99
N ALA A 53 8.53 -1.92 14.14
CA ALA A 53 7.91 -2.13 15.44
C ALA A 53 6.79 -1.13 15.74
N ARG A 54 6.93 0.10 15.28
CA ARG A 54 5.91 1.15 15.47
C ARG A 54 4.74 0.99 14.52
N ASP A 55 5.02 0.80 13.24
CA ASP A 55 4.01 0.87 12.17
C ASP A 55 3.30 -0.48 11.98
N LEU A 56 3.95 -1.59 12.32
CA LEU A 56 3.38 -2.94 12.31
C LEU A 56 3.28 -3.49 13.74
N ALA A 57 2.69 -2.71 14.63
CA ALA A 57 2.65 -3.02 16.07
C ALA A 57 1.84 -4.27 16.41
N LYS A 58 0.96 -4.75 15.53
CA LYS A 58 0.20 -5.96 15.76
C LYS A 58 0.94 -7.17 15.21
N PRO A 59 1.18 -8.21 16.03
CA PRO A 59 1.78 -9.44 15.54
C PRO A 59 0.92 -10.08 14.45
N ALA A 60 1.56 -10.62 13.43
CA ALA A 60 0.90 -11.38 12.38
C ALA A 60 1.75 -12.59 12.00
N ASP A 61 1.09 -13.69 11.64
CA ASP A 61 1.77 -14.91 11.19
C ASP A 61 2.43 -14.71 9.83
N GLU A 62 1.84 -13.86 9.00
CA GLU A 62 2.31 -13.53 7.66
C GLU A 62 2.06 -12.06 7.37
N THR A 63 3.03 -11.41 6.75
CA THR A 63 2.91 -10.02 6.28
C THR A 63 3.00 -10.02 4.76
N ILE A 64 2.02 -9.40 4.11
CA ILE A 64 2.00 -9.27 2.65
C ILE A 64 2.13 -7.80 2.29
N SER A 65 3.16 -7.47 1.53
CA SER A 65 3.39 -6.12 1.02
C SER A 65 2.73 -5.97 -0.35
N PHE A 66 1.94 -4.92 -0.50
CA PHE A 66 1.30 -4.57 -1.77
C PHE A 66 1.19 -3.04 -1.90
N CYS A 67 0.96 -2.56 -3.11
CA CYS A 67 0.62 -1.16 -3.40
C CYS A 67 -0.40 -1.10 -4.55
N ASN A 68 -0.34 -0.10 -5.39
CA ASN A 68 -1.22 -0.05 -6.56
C ASN A 68 -0.75 -0.99 -7.69
N THR A 69 0.55 -0.95 -8.01
CA THR A 69 1.17 -1.68 -9.12
C THR A 69 2.37 -2.54 -8.73
N GLY A 70 2.73 -2.59 -7.44
CA GLY A 70 3.79 -3.45 -6.92
C GLY A 70 5.17 -2.81 -6.76
N HIS A 71 5.45 -1.66 -7.37
CA HIS A 71 6.79 -1.05 -7.36
C HIS A 71 7.25 -0.66 -5.94
N TRP A 72 6.46 0.13 -5.23
CA TRP A 72 6.79 0.56 -3.86
C TRP A 72 6.66 -0.57 -2.85
N ALA A 73 5.76 -1.50 -3.11
CA ALA A 73 5.60 -2.69 -2.28
C ALA A 73 6.88 -3.53 -2.22
N ALA A 74 7.67 -3.53 -3.29
CA ALA A 74 8.96 -4.22 -3.32
C ALA A 74 9.97 -3.59 -2.34
N ILE A 75 9.92 -2.27 -2.17
CA ILE A 75 10.76 -1.56 -1.19
C ILE A 75 10.36 -1.93 0.24
N ASP A 76 9.08 -1.92 0.55
CA ASP A 76 8.57 -2.33 1.86
C ASP A 76 8.91 -3.80 2.15
N TRP A 77 8.73 -4.68 1.18
CA TRP A 77 9.12 -6.08 1.30
C TRP A 77 10.62 -6.23 1.60
N PHE A 78 11.47 -5.54 0.84
CA PHE A 78 12.92 -5.57 1.05
C PHE A 78 13.29 -5.07 2.45
N ALA A 79 12.70 -3.96 2.88
CA ALA A 79 12.97 -3.40 4.20
C ALA A 79 12.58 -4.37 5.31
N LEU A 80 11.38 -4.93 5.24
CA LEU A 80 10.88 -5.84 6.29
C LEU A 80 11.58 -7.19 6.27
N SER A 81 11.73 -7.79 5.09
CA SER A 81 12.30 -9.13 4.94
C SER A 81 13.82 -9.16 5.10
N GLU A 82 14.52 -8.27 4.40
CA GLU A 82 15.96 -8.33 4.26
C GLU A 82 16.72 -7.44 5.27
N VAL A 83 16.19 -6.26 5.58
CA VAL A 83 16.85 -5.32 6.49
C VAL A 83 16.43 -5.57 7.93
N VAL A 84 15.14 -5.61 8.20
CA VAL A 84 14.61 -5.90 9.54
C VAL A 84 14.77 -7.38 9.89
N GLY A 85 14.72 -8.25 8.91
CA GLY A 85 14.82 -9.70 9.09
C GLY A 85 13.51 -10.34 9.59
N GLN A 86 12.38 -9.71 9.35
CA GLN A 86 11.08 -10.28 9.69
C GLN A 86 10.80 -11.51 8.83
N LYS A 87 10.36 -12.60 9.45
CA LYS A 87 10.02 -13.82 8.75
C LYS A 87 8.62 -13.76 8.16
N ASN A 88 8.37 -14.59 7.13
CA ASN A 88 7.06 -14.71 6.47
C ASN A 88 6.55 -13.39 5.90
N VAL A 89 7.44 -12.60 5.32
CA VAL A 89 7.07 -11.42 4.53
C VAL A 89 7.02 -11.80 3.06
N LYS A 90 5.88 -11.58 2.45
CA LYS A 90 5.65 -11.85 1.03
C LYS A 90 5.38 -10.58 0.27
N LEU A 91 5.77 -10.57 -0.99
CA LEU A 91 5.42 -9.51 -1.93
C LEU A 91 4.25 -9.97 -2.80
N TYR A 92 3.22 -9.12 -2.90
CA TYR A 92 2.14 -9.28 -3.87
C TYR A 92 2.32 -8.27 -5.01
N PRO A 93 3.10 -8.61 -6.04
CA PRO A 93 3.50 -7.63 -7.07
C PRO A 93 2.35 -7.14 -7.93
N ALA A 94 1.34 -7.96 -8.19
CA ALA A 94 0.18 -7.57 -8.97
C ALA A 94 -0.74 -6.58 -8.27
N SER A 95 -0.72 -6.56 -6.93
CA SER A 95 -1.30 -5.52 -6.08
C SER A 95 -2.78 -5.20 -6.40
N LEU A 96 -3.21 -3.94 -6.18
CA LEU A 96 -4.60 -3.52 -6.36
C LEU A 96 -5.10 -3.66 -7.81
N VAL A 97 -4.20 -3.56 -8.79
CA VAL A 97 -4.57 -3.74 -10.20
C VAL A 97 -5.20 -5.11 -10.43
N GLU A 98 -4.55 -6.17 -9.96
CA GLU A 98 -5.08 -7.54 -10.09
C GLU A 98 -6.24 -7.79 -9.13
N TRP A 99 -6.09 -7.39 -7.86
CA TRP A 99 -7.10 -7.62 -6.83
C TRP A 99 -8.47 -7.07 -7.23
N THR A 100 -8.50 -5.85 -7.76
CA THR A 100 -9.76 -5.20 -8.16
C THR A 100 -10.30 -5.68 -9.51
N GLN A 101 -9.50 -6.39 -10.30
CA GLN A 101 -9.91 -6.97 -11.58
C GLN A 101 -10.36 -8.43 -11.48
N SER A 102 -10.28 -9.02 -10.29
CA SER A 102 -10.77 -10.38 -10.08
C SER A 102 -12.24 -10.51 -10.50
N PRO A 103 -12.62 -11.63 -11.19
CA PRO A 103 -14.02 -11.89 -11.51
C PRO A 103 -14.90 -11.98 -10.27
N GLU A 104 -14.35 -12.44 -9.16
CA GLU A 104 -15.00 -12.42 -7.85
C GLU A 104 -14.71 -11.10 -7.15
N ALA A 105 -15.73 -10.52 -6.49
CA ALA A 105 -15.54 -9.33 -5.68
C ALA A 105 -14.73 -9.68 -4.42
N LEU A 106 -13.44 -9.38 -4.45
CA LEU A 106 -12.55 -9.63 -3.32
C LEU A 106 -12.72 -8.55 -2.23
N PRO A 107 -12.52 -8.88 -0.94
CA PRO A 107 -12.76 -7.97 0.16
C PRO A 107 -11.94 -6.67 0.07
N MET A 108 -12.61 -5.54 0.20
CA MET A 108 -12.03 -4.20 0.15
C MET A 108 -12.48 -3.36 1.35
N ASP A 109 -11.58 -2.51 1.83
CA ASP A 109 -11.84 -1.48 2.82
C ASP A 109 -11.68 -0.08 2.19
N ASN A 110 -12.18 0.94 2.88
CA ASN A 110 -12.03 2.34 2.48
C ASN A 110 -12.55 2.63 1.05
N VAL A 111 -13.51 1.87 0.60
CA VAL A 111 -14.17 2.14 -0.69
C VAL A 111 -15.09 3.34 -0.51
N PRO A 112 -14.87 4.45 -1.26
CA PRO A 112 -15.76 5.61 -1.19
C PRO A 112 -17.18 5.24 -1.60
N GLY A 113 -18.19 5.82 -0.95
CA GLY A 113 -19.57 5.67 -1.38
C GLY A 113 -19.77 6.17 -2.82
N ARG A 114 -20.83 5.71 -3.46
CA ARG A 114 -21.13 6.02 -4.88
C ARG A 114 -21.11 7.53 -5.18
N GLY A 115 -21.69 8.35 -4.29
CA GLY A 115 -21.67 9.80 -4.42
C GLY A 115 -20.26 10.38 -4.39
N SER A 116 -19.41 9.88 -3.48
CA SER A 116 -18.02 10.32 -3.38
C SER A 116 -17.21 9.89 -4.61
N GLN A 117 -17.48 8.71 -5.17
CA GLN A 117 -16.81 8.25 -6.39
C GLN A 117 -17.15 9.16 -7.58
N ILE A 118 -18.42 9.48 -7.78
CA ILE A 118 -18.88 10.37 -8.83
C ILE A 118 -18.24 11.75 -8.68
N LEU A 119 -18.17 12.26 -7.46
CA LEU A 119 -17.57 13.57 -7.18
C LEU A 119 -16.08 13.58 -7.50
N ASN A 120 -15.36 12.52 -7.15
CA ASN A 120 -13.95 12.38 -7.44
C ASN A 120 -13.69 12.24 -8.95
N ASP A 121 -14.50 11.48 -9.64
CA ASP A 121 -14.42 11.33 -11.10
C ASP A 121 -14.66 12.66 -11.81
N LEU A 122 -15.64 13.46 -11.36
CA LEU A 122 -15.89 14.81 -11.85
C LEU A 122 -14.71 15.75 -11.60
N LYS A 123 -14.15 15.76 -10.41
CA LYS A 123 -12.97 16.57 -10.09
C LYS A 123 -11.78 16.22 -10.97
N ASN A 124 -11.56 14.94 -11.23
CA ASN A 124 -10.49 14.47 -12.09
C ASN A 124 -10.72 14.90 -13.55
N LEU A 125 -11.95 14.87 -14.02
CA LEU A 125 -12.31 15.32 -15.35
C LEU A 125 -12.08 16.83 -15.52
N ILE A 126 -12.50 17.63 -14.54
CA ILE A 126 -12.29 19.09 -14.53
C ILE A 126 -10.81 19.42 -14.46
N GLY A 127 -10.03 18.72 -13.65
CA GLY A 127 -8.58 18.90 -13.54
C GLY A 127 -7.81 18.58 -14.82
N LYS A 128 -8.36 17.74 -15.71
CA LYS A 128 -7.76 17.43 -17.03
C LYS A 128 -8.09 18.46 -18.11
N VAL A 129 -9.13 19.25 -17.90
CA VAL A 129 -9.61 20.26 -18.87
C VAL A 129 -9.04 21.65 -18.55
N SER A 130 -8.61 21.86 -17.34
CA SER A 130 -7.91 23.09 -16.93
C SER A 130 -6.40 22.85 -16.93
#